data_93cc6a36adb7d9562d5bf97c044cbbc2
#
_entry.id   93cc6a36adb7d9562d5bf97c044cbbc2
#
_cell.length_a   1.000
_cell.length_b   1.000
_cell.length_c   1.000
_cell.angle_alpha   90.00
_cell.angle_beta   90.00
_cell.angle_gamma   90.00
#
_symmetry.space_group_name_H-M   'P 1'
#
loop_
_entity.id
_entity.type
_entity.pdbx_description
1 polymer ?
#
loop_
_entity_poly.entity_id
_entity_poly.type
_entity_poly.pdbx_seq_one_letter_code
_entity_poly.pdbx_strand_id
1 'polypeptide(L)'
;WQRNPYKGQNFDLQTDIPYLFNSNVGMNMKVNIFRQDSTFANVKALPAFYYHINNRQKIGLRGTFENSTILDSLYVQGKDYNKKGIGVYFDMTEPSDIDLFLYKTKINFGYDYLTTTYTKENIKSPQNQFYFFGEYNYHINGNHFLNIKAEGAMLDSKVNFTANELYRFGGWNSLRGFNENSLSADFYYYGSLEYRYLIG
;
A
#
# COMPACT_ATOMS: atom_id res chain seq x y z
N TRP A 1 1.42 -15.42 -3.15
CA TRP A 1 2.87 -15.51 -3.33
C TRP A 1 3.23 -15.05 -4.74
N GLN A 2 4.01 -13.98 -4.85
CA GLN A 2 4.53 -13.50 -6.14
C GLN A 2 6.05 -13.58 -6.14
N ARG A 3 6.63 -14.17 -7.17
CA ARG A 3 8.06 -14.20 -7.41
C ARG A 3 8.37 -13.35 -8.63
N ASN A 4 9.09 -12.26 -8.44
CA ASN A 4 9.55 -11.40 -9.51
C ASN A 4 10.78 -12.03 -10.20
N PRO A 5 10.88 -12.08 -11.56
CA PRO A 5 12.07 -12.51 -12.26
C PRO A 5 13.32 -11.66 -11.91
N TYR A 6 13.12 -10.46 -11.38
CA TYR A 6 14.20 -9.58 -10.88
C TYR A 6 14.53 -9.81 -9.39
N LYS A 7 14.29 -11.03 -8.88
CA LYS A 7 14.73 -11.50 -7.57
C LYS A 7 13.98 -10.94 -6.34
N GLY A 8 12.86 -10.24 -6.53
CA GLY A 8 11.95 -9.86 -5.44
C GLY A 8 10.95 -10.99 -5.14
N GLN A 9 10.66 -11.23 -3.87
CA GLN A 9 9.59 -12.12 -3.41
C GLN A 9 8.65 -11.32 -2.53
N ASN A 10 7.35 -11.43 -2.79
CA ASN A 10 6.32 -10.79 -1.99
C ASN A 10 5.28 -11.82 -1.56
N PHE A 11 4.94 -11.80 -0.28
CA PHE A 11 3.85 -12.58 0.29
C PHE A 11 2.91 -11.63 1.02
N ASP A 12 1.65 -11.64 0.63
CA ASP A 12 0.58 -10.87 1.24
C ASP A 12 -0.48 -11.80 1.80
N LEU A 13 -0.82 -11.59 3.06
CA LEU A 13 -1.94 -12.23 3.73
C LEU A 13 -2.86 -11.14 4.27
N GLN A 14 -4.14 -11.23 3.93
CA GLN A 14 -5.16 -10.32 4.45
C GLN A 14 -6.32 -11.12 5.03
N THR A 15 -6.73 -10.75 6.23
CA THR A 15 -7.96 -11.24 6.88
C THR A 15 -8.86 -10.07 7.18
N ASP A 16 -10.16 -10.18 6.91
CA ASP A 16 -11.15 -9.15 7.19
C ASP A 16 -12.37 -9.77 7.90
N ILE A 17 -12.76 -9.17 9.01
CA ILE A 17 -13.96 -9.54 9.79
C ILE A 17 -14.85 -8.30 9.82
N PRO A 18 -15.88 -8.22 8.93
CA PRO A 18 -16.57 -6.95 8.65
C PRO A 18 -17.51 -6.48 9.78
N TYR A 19 -18.05 -7.40 10.59
CA TYR A 19 -19.04 -7.07 11.63
C TYR A 19 -18.73 -7.80 12.93
N LEU A 20 -17.98 -7.14 13.80
CA LEU A 20 -17.69 -7.68 15.12
C LEU A 20 -18.93 -7.56 16.02
N PHE A 21 -19.34 -8.65 16.63
CA PHE A 21 -20.46 -8.70 17.59
C PHE A 21 -21.76 -8.07 17.06
N ASN A 22 -22.09 -8.25 15.77
CA ASN A 22 -23.25 -7.63 15.11
C ASN A 22 -23.25 -6.09 15.15
N SER A 23 -22.08 -5.47 15.20
CA SER A 23 -21.94 -4.02 15.20
C SER A 23 -21.44 -3.51 13.84
N ASN A 24 -21.47 -2.19 13.64
CA ASN A 24 -20.86 -1.54 12.46
C ASN A 24 -19.33 -1.48 12.55
N VAL A 25 -18.71 -2.14 13.53
CA VAL A 25 -17.25 -2.19 13.67
C VAL A 25 -16.73 -3.46 13.04
N GLY A 26 -15.68 -3.32 12.24
CA GLY A 26 -14.93 -4.44 11.68
C GLY A 26 -13.48 -4.42 12.12
N MET A 27 -12.78 -5.50 11.85
CA MET A 27 -11.35 -5.65 12.07
C MET A 27 -10.70 -6.23 10.82
N ASN A 28 -9.56 -5.70 10.44
CA ASN A 28 -8.73 -6.34 9.43
C ASN A 28 -7.29 -6.48 9.91
N MET A 29 -6.62 -7.46 9.37
CA MET A 29 -5.21 -7.72 9.58
C MET A 29 -4.55 -7.96 8.23
N LYS A 30 -3.52 -7.16 7.90
CA LYS A 30 -2.67 -7.39 6.73
C LYS A 30 -1.27 -7.75 7.21
N VAL A 31 -0.70 -8.79 6.63
CA VAL A 31 0.71 -9.16 6.82
C VAL A 31 1.37 -9.20 5.47
N ASN A 32 2.41 -8.41 5.31
CA ASN A 32 3.23 -8.38 4.11
C ASN A 32 4.65 -8.83 4.46
N ILE A 33 5.20 -9.73 3.68
CA ILE A 33 6.60 -10.15 3.76
C ILE A 33 7.23 -9.86 2.40
N PHE A 34 8.14 -8.91 2.36
CA PHE A 34 8.88 -8.55 1.16
C PHE A 34 10.36 -8.93 1.34
N ARG A 35 10.91 -9.65 0.38
CA ARG A 35 12.34 -9.99 0.33
C ARG A 35 12.91 -9.53 -1.00
N GLN A 36 13.95 -8.71 -0.95
CA GLN A 36 14.69 -8.25 -2.11
C GLN A 36 15.95 -9.13 -2.29
N ASP A 37 15.83 -10.20 -3.07
CA ASP A 37 16.91 -11.17 -3.32
C ASP A 37 17.60 -11.61 -2.01
N SER A 38 18.93 -11.46 -1.96
CA SER A 38 19.74 -11.68 -0.78
C SER A 38 20.06 -10.40 0.01
N THR A 39 19.52 -9.23 -0.40
CA THR A 39 19.93 -7.94 0.20
C THR A 39 19.24 -7.62 1.51
N PHE A 40 17.91 -7.69 1.56
CA PHE A 40 17.15 -7.45 2.78
C PHE A 40 15.77 -8.12 2.75
N ALA A 41 15.15 -8.21 3.93
CA ALA A 41 13.76 -8.65 4.10
C ALA A 41 13.01 -7.71 5.03
N ASN A 42 11.79 -7.35 4.64
CA ASN A 42 10.84 -6.57 5.43
C ASN A 42 9.64 -7.44 5.78
N VAL A 43 9.26 -7.42 7.05
CA VAL A 43 8.02 -8.03 7.56
C VAL A 43 7.16 -6.93 8.14
N LYS A 44 5.96 -6.74 7.59
CA LYS A 44 5.04 -5.69 7.98
C LYS A 44 3.69 -6.28 8.39
N ALA A 45 3.21 -5.90 9.57
CA ALA A 45 1.89 -6.26 10.08
C ALA A 45 1.07 -4.99 10.32
N LEU A 46 -0.17 -4.99 9.84
CA LEU A 46 -1.08 -3.85 9.86
C LEU A 46 -2.44 -4.27 10.44
N PRO A 47 -2.55 -4.47 11.77
CA PRO A 47 -3.84 -4.64 12.40
C PRO A 47 -4.65 -3.34 12.33
N ALA A 48 -5.93 -3.44 12.04
CA ALA A 48 -6.81 -2.29 11.98
C ALA A 48 -8.21 -2.61 12.48
N PHE A 49 -8.82 -1.61 13.13
CA PHE A 49 -10.25 -1.58 13.42
C PHE A 49 -10.88 -0.47 12.60
N TYR A 50 -12.08 -0.71 12.11
CA TYR A 50 -12.79 0.27 11.31
C TYR A 50 -14.29 0.31 11.64
N TYR A 51 -14.90 1.44 11.35
CA TYR A 51 -16.32 1.68 11.47
C TYR A 51 -16.94 1.87 10.09
N HIS A 52 -18.01 1.14 9.79
CA HIS A 52 -18.81 1.33 8.59
C HIS A 52 -19.69 2.57 8.75
N ILE A 53 -19.37 3.66 8.04
CA ILE A 53 -20.23 4.84 7.95
C ILE A 53 -21.51 4.46 7.20
N ASN A 54 -21.35 3.68 6.14
CA ASN A 54 -22.39 3.06 5.34
C ASN A 54 -21.82 1.84 4.60
N ASN A 55 -22.64 1.20 3.74
CA ASN A 55 -22.24 0.00 2.99
C ASN A 55 -21.07 0.22 1.99
N ARG A 56 -20.69 1.48 1.72
CA ARG A 56 -19.67 1.85 0.75
C ARG A 56 -18.44 2.51 1.37
N GLN A 57 -18.57 3.04 2.59
CA GLN A 57 -17.58 3.89 3.23
C GLN A 57 -17.22 3.38 4.61
N LYS A 58 -15.93 3.36 4.91
CA LYS A 58 -15.41 3.04 6.23
C LYS A 58 -14.26 3.96 6.62
N ILE A 59 -14.18 4.27 7.89
CA ILE A 59 -13.06 4.97 8.52
C ILE A 59 -12.43 4.05 9.56
N GLY A 60 -11.12 4.03 9.64
CA GLY A 60 -10.45 3.11 10.56
C GLY A 60 -9.21 3.68 11.21
N LEU A 61 -8.84 2.99 12.29
CA LEU A 61 -7.57 3.15 12.99
C LEU A 61 -6.70 1.95 12.66
N ARG A 62 -5.42 2.19 12.37
CA ARG A 62 -4.47 1.15 12.00
C ARG A 62 -3.22 1.23 12.86
N GLY A 63 -2.77 0.08 13.36
CA GLY A 63 -1.43 -0.10 13.90
C GLY A 63 -0.46 -0.46 12.76
N THR A 64 0.77 0.00 12.84
CA THR A 64 1.86 -0.38 11.93
C THR A 64 2.99 -0.98 12.75
N PHE A 65 3.40 -2.20 12.38
CA PHE A 65 4.55 -2.91 12.93
C PHE A 65 5.36 -3.43 11.76
N GLU A 66 6.57 -2.94 11.60
CA GLU A 66 7.45 -3.34 10.52
C GLU A 66 8.83 -3.62 11.06
N ASN A 67 9.42 -4.72 10.62
CA ASN A 67 10.79 -5.10 10.91
C ASN A 67 11.53 -5.27 9.58
N SER A 68 12.70 -4.66 9.47
CA SER A 68 13.59 -4.83 8.33
C SER A 68 14.92 -5.37 8.78
N THR A 69 15.39 -6.42 8.09
CA THR A 69 16.65 -7.08 8.35
C THR A 69 17.50 -7.11 7.08
N ILE A 70 18.73 -6.64 7.19
CA ILE A 70 19.74 -6.73 6.13
C ILE A 70 20.30 -8.15 6.12
N LEU A 71 20.24 -8.79 4.95
CA LEU A 71 20.71 -10.16 4.74
C LEU A 71 22.15 -10.22 4.20
N ASP A 72 22.55 -9.19 3.45
CA ASP A 72 23.88 -9.05 2.88
C ASP A 72 24.67 -7.97 3.60
N SER A 73 25.75 -8.34 4.27
CA SER A 73 26.63 -7.42 5.01
C SER A 73 27.30 -6.37 4.12
N LEU A 74 27.37 -6.60 2.81
CA LEU A 74 27.94 -5.66 1.83
C LEU A 74 26.91 -4.62 1.34
N TYR A 75 25.63 -4.77 1.72
CA TYR A 75 24.57 -3.82 1.35
C TYR A 75 24.56 -2.57 2.24
N VAL A 76 25.41 -1.61 1.89
CA VAL A 76 25.66 -0.38 2.68
C VAL A 76 24.50 0.61 2.67
N GLN A 77 23.59 0.53 1.69
CA GLN A 77 22.49 1.49 1.53
C GLN A 77 21.28 1.23 2.44
N GLY A 78 21.23 0.05 3.08
CA GLY A 78 20.15 -0.34 3.99
C GLY A 78 20.60 -0.39 5.43
N LYS A 79 19.63 -0.36 6.36
CA LYS A 79 19.86 -0.53 7.81
C LYS A 79 18.81 -1.47 8.39
N ASP A 80 19.22 -2.22 9.42
CA ASP A 80 18.26 -2.94 10.25
C ASP A 80 17.41 -1.96 11.05
N TYR A 81 16.10 -2.08 10.97
CA TYR A 81 15.19 -1.21 11.73
C TYR A 81 13.93 -1.91 12.20
N ASN A 82 13.36 -1.34 13.26
CA ASN A 82 12.00 -1.60 13.73
C ASN A 82 11.17 -0.33 13.59
N LYS A 83 10.03 -0.42 12.94
CA LYS A 83 9.08 0.69 12.75
C LYS A 83 7.76 0.35 13.41
N LYS A 84 7.26 1.27 14.22
CA LYS A 84 5.98 1.15 14.92
C LYS A 84 5.20 2.44 14.79
N GLY A 85 3.89 2.33 14.69
CA GLY A 85 3.06 3.52 14.65
C GLY A 85 1.58 3.25 14.63
N ILE A 86 0.85 4.34 14.54
CA ILE A 86 -0.62 4.34 14.49
C ILE A 86 -1.06 5.31 13.41
N GLY A 87 -2.16 4.99 12.75
CA GLY A 87 -2.68 5.82 11.69
C GLY A 87 -4.18 5.77 11.58
N VAL A 88 -4.70 6.69 10.78
CA VAL A 88 -6.11 6.78 10.41
C VAL A 88 -6.23 6.56 8.91
N TYR A 89 -7.32 5.96 8.47
CA TYR A 89 -7.58 5.78 7.05
C TYR A 89 -9.06 5.86 6.73
N PHE A 90 -9.34 6.19 5.50
CA PHE A 90 -10.66 6.19 4.91
C PHE A 90 -10.65 5.32 3.67
N ASP A 91 -11.65 4.46 3.54
CA ASP A 91 -11.91 3.64 2.36
C ASP A 91 -13.32 3.88 1.86
N MET A 92 -13.45 4.08 0.57
CA MET A 92 -14.73 4.13 -0.14
C MET A 92 -14.67 3.19 -1.34
N THR A 93 -15.66 2.32 -1.47
CA THR A 93 -15.81 1.44 -2.63
C THR A 93 -17.28 1.45 -3.06
N GLU A 94 -17.54 1.98 -4.23
CA GLU A 94 -18.83 1.94 -4.88
C GLU A 94 -18.83 0.80 -5.90
N PRO A 95 -19.73 -0.21 -5.74
CA PRO A 95 -19.84 -1.30 -6.70
C PRO A 95 -20.14 -0.78 -8.12
N SER A 96 -19.72 -1.50 -9.12
CA SER A 96 -20.11 -1.23 -10.49
C SER A 96 -21.46 -1.87 -10.81
N ASP A 97 -22.27 -1.18 -11.59
CA ASP A 97 -23.50 -1.74 -12.18
C ASP A 97 -23.19 -2.60 -13.43
N ILE A 98 -21.91 -2.73 -13.79
CA ILE A 98 -21.44 -3.43 -14.98
C ILE A 98 -20.52 -4.56 -14.52
N ASP A 99 -20.85 -5.80 -14.89
CA ASP A 99 -20.15 -7.03 -14.49
C ASP A 99 -18.66 -7.04 -14.85
N LEU A 100 -18.25 -6.22 -15.83
CA LEU A 100 -16.85 -6.10 -16.25
C LEU A 100 -15.95 -5.46 -15.20
N PHE A 101 -16.49 -4.59 -14.33
CA PHE A 101 -15.74 -3.86 -13.33
C PHE A 101 -16.18 -4.26 -11.93
N LEU A 102 -15.23 -4.56 -11.06
CA LEU A 102 -15.51 -4.86 -9.65
C LEU A 102 -16.11 -3.66 -8.91
N TYR A 103 -15.77 -2.44 -9.32
CA TYR A 103 -16.24 -1.20 -8.73
C TYR A 103 -16.32 -0.08 -9.76
N LYS A 104 -17.23 0.86 -9.54
CA LYS A 104 -17.35 2.12 -10.27
C LYS A 104 -16.36 3.14 -9.74
N THR A 105 -16.29 3.26 -8.40
CA THR A 105 -15.41 4.19 -7.71
C THR A 105 -14.70 3.47 -6.58
N LYS A 106 -13.40 3.68 -6.45
CA LYS A 106 -12.62 3.25 -5.30
C LYS A 106 -11.70 4.38 -4.86
N ILE A 107 -11.79 4.77 -3.60
CA ILE A 107 -10.96 5.80 -2.99
C ILE A 107 -10.41 5.26 -1.68
N ASN A 108 -9.11 5.41 -1.48
CA ASN A 108 -8.45 5.06 -0.25
C ASN A 108 -7.42 6.14 0.06
N PHE A 109 -7.42 6.66 1.27
CA PHE A 109 -6.37 7.55 1.74
C PHE A 109 -6.14 7.38 3.23
N GLY A 110 -4.97 7.73 3.69
CA GLY A 110 -4.66 7.67 5.10
C GLY A 110 -3.38 8.39 5.47
N TYR A 111 -3.23 8.50 6.77
CA TYR A 111 -2.09 9.10 7.43
C TYR A 111 -1.65 8.21 8.58
N ASP A 112 -0.33 7.97 8.69
CA ASP A 112 0.28 7.23 9.79
C ASP A 112 1.38 8.08 10.43
N TYR A 113 1.37 8.13 11.77
CA TYR A 113 2.49 8.61 12.55
C TYR A 113 3.31 7.41 13.03
N LEU A 114 4.57 7.38 12.63
CA LEU A 114 5.45 6.24 12.80
C LEU A 114 6.69 6.64 13.61
N THR A 115 7.31 5.67 14.25
CA THR A 115 8.65 5.80 14.84
C THR A 115 9.50 4.66 14.36
N THR A 116 10.54 4.98 13.61
CA THR A 116 11.57 4.03 13.19
C THR A 116 12.73 4.04 14.18
N THR A 117 13.14 2.87 14.62
CA THR A 117 14.33 2.69 15.48
C THR A 117 15.36 1.88 14.68
N TYR A 118 16.48 2.50 14.35
CA TYR A 118 17.60 1.84 13.69
C TYR A 118 18.37 1.03 14.72
N THR A 119 18.40 -0.29 14.53
CA THR A 119 18.79 -1.24 15.58
C THR A 119 20.27 -1.11 15.99
N LYS A 120 21.17 -0.92 15.03
CA LYS A 120 22.62 -0.83 15.30
C LYS A 120 23.04 0.49 15.97
N GLU A 121 22.39 1.58 15.56
CA GLU A 121 22.73 2.94 16.04
C GLU A 121 21.90 3.35 17.24
N ASN A 122 20.81 2.62 17.52
CA ASN A 122 19.80 2.95 18.53
C ASN A 122 19.20 4.34 18.36
N ILE A 123 19.13 4.83 17.11
CA ILE A 123 18.56 6.13 16.75
C ILE A 123 17.06 5.95 16.51
N LYS A 124 16.26 6.80 17.14
CA LYS A 124 14.82 6.88 16.92
C LYS A 124 14.49 8.04 15.99
N SER A 125 13.74 7.78 14.95
CA SER A 125 13.28 8.79 13.98
C SER A 125 11.76 8.78 13.90
N PRO A 126 11.08 9.87 14.34
CA PRO A 126 9.67 10.05 14.05
C PRO A 126 9.48 10.30 12.55
N GLN A 127 8.44 9.72 11.98
CA GLN A 127 8.13 9.77 10.56
C GLN A 127 6.63 9.98 10.36
N ASN A 128 6.27 10.71 9.30
CA ASN A 128 4.92 10.84 8.83
C ASN A 128 4.77 10.09 7.50
N GLN A 129 3.69 9.36 7.34
CA GLN A 129 3.38 8.67 6.11
C GLN A 129 1.99 9.09 5.63
N PHE A 130 1.89 9.51 4.37
CA PHE A 130 0.63 9.78 3.69
C PHE A 130 0.51 8.86 2.49
N TYR A 131 -0.70 8.41 2.20
CA TYR A 131 -1.00 7.67 0.97
C TYR A 131 -2.38 8.02 0.46
N PHE A 132 -2.52 7.95 -0.85
CA PHE A 132 -3.75 8.17 -1.57
C PHE A 132 -3.84 7.20 -2.74
N PHE A 133 -5.02 6.65 -2.94
CA PHE A 133 -5.40 5.88 -4.12
C PHE A 133 -6.81 6.29 -4.54
N GLY A 134 -7.02 6.58 -5.81
CA GLY A 134 -8.32 6.84 -6.40
C GLY A 134 -8.45 6.17 -7.75
N GLU A 135 -9.57 5.50 -8.00
CA GLU A 135 -9.90 4.91 -9.29
C GLU A 135 -11.38 5.14 -9.60
N TYR A 136 -11.67 5.55 -10.83
CA TYR A 136 -13.01 5.78 -11.31
C TYR A 136 -13.20 5.18 -12.70
N ASN A 137 -14.24 4.35 -12.85
CA ASN A 137 -14.66 3.77 -14.11
C ASN A 137 -15.88 4.54 -14.64
N TYR A 138 -15.65 5.41 -15.61
CA TYR A 138 -16.68 6.21 -16.24
C TYR A 138 -17.27 5.49 -17.46
N HIS A 139 -18.59 5.32 -17.47
CA HIS A 139 -19.32 4.80 -18.62
C HIS A 139 -19.65 5.96 -19.57
N ILE A 140 -19.11 5.95 -20.78
CA ILE A 140 -19.37 6.98 -21.79
C ILE A 140 -20.71 6.70 -22.47
N ASN A 141 -20.81 5.61 -23.19
CA ASN A 141 -22.05 5.09 -23.78
C ASN A 141 -21.84 3.66 -24.32
N GLY A 142 -22.91 2.86 -24.43
CA GLY A 142 -22.82 1.49 -24.97
C GLY A 142 -21.68 0.68 -24.34
N ASN A 143 -20.72 0.28 -25.15
CA ASN A 143 -19.57 -0.54 -24.74
C ASN A 143 -18.29 0.27 -24.46
N HIS A 144 -18.39 1.59 -24.36
CA HIS A 144 -17.26 2.51 -24.22
C HIS A 144 -17.07 2.98 -22.77
N PHE A 145 -15.89 2.80 -22.22
CA PHE A 145 -15.54 3.14 -20.85
C PHE A 145 -14.22 3.90 -20.77
N LEU A 146 -14.09 4.74 -19.75
CA LEU A 146 -12.87 5.44 -19.40
C LEU A 146 -12.50 5.08 -17.97
N ASN A 147 -11.32 4.52 -17.78
CA ASN A 147 -10.77 4.28 -16.45
C ASN A 147 -9.75 5.38 -16.12
N ILE A 148 -9.97 6.04 -15.00
CA ILE A 148 -9.11 7.08 -14.45
C ILE A 148 -8.56 6.59 -13.13
N LYS A 149 -7.24 6.53 -12.99
CA LYS A 149 -6.57 6.08 -11.77
C LYS A 149 -5.53 7.13 -11.35
N ALA A 150 -5.44 7.40 -10.05
CA ALA A 150 -4.38 8.21 -9.45
C ALA A 150 -3.91 7.54 -8.15
N GLU A 151 -2.62 7.55 -7.92
CA GLU A 151 -2.02 7.00 -6.71
C GLU A 151 -0.80 7.83 -6.32
N GLY A 152 -0.60 7.99 -5.01
CA GLY A 152 0.57 8.66 -4.47
C GLY A 152 0.81 8.28 -3.02
N ALA A 153 2.07 8.37 -2.61
CA ALA A 153 2.46 8.20 -1.23
C ALA A 153 3.66 9.07 -0.90
N MET A 154 3.78 9.46 0.35
CA MET A 154 4.86 10.29 0.88
C MET A 154 5.29 9.78 2.24
N LEU A 155 6.59 9.69 2.42
CA LEU A 155 7.28 9.56 3.71
C LEU A 155 7.95 10.90 4.03
N ASP A 156 7.76 11.39 5.24
CA ASP A 156 8.42 12.58 5.74
C ASP A 156 9.14 12.29 7.06
N SER A 157 10.38 12.72 7.16
CA SER A 157 11.22 12.53 8.35
C SER A 157 12.34 13.57 8.41
N LYS A 158 12.81 13.86 9.62
CA LYS A 158 14.00 14.69 9.83
C LYS A 158 15.31 13.95 9.56
N VAL A 159 15.27 12.62 9.49
CA VAL A 159 16.42 11.75 9.22
C VAL A 159 16.28 11.17 7.83
N ASN A 160 17.37 11.12 7.07
CA ASN A 160 17.38 10.54 5.74
C ASN A 160 16.95 9.07 5.78
N PHE A 161 16.07 8.69 4.84
CA PHE A 161 15.61 7.34 4.68
C PHE A 161 16.70 6.39 4.16
N THR A 162 16.66 5.17 4.59
CA THR A 162 17.50 4.10 4.04
C THR A 162 16.79 3.44 2.86
N ALA A 163 17.55 2.82 1.96
CA ALA A 163 17.00 2.26 0.73
C ALA A 163 15.92 1.17 0.95
N ASN A 164 15.95 0.47 2.08
CA ASN A 164 14.96 -0.54 2.45
C ASN A 164 13.70 0.02 3.13
N GLU A 165 13.65 1.35 3.42
CA GLU A 165 12.46 2.05 3.90
C GLU A 165 11.62 2.67 2.78
N LEU A 166 12.22 2.93 1.60
CA LEU A 166 11.58 3.60 0.49
C LEU A 166 10.41 2.79 -0.08
N TYR A 167 9.39 3.50 -0.56
CA TYR A 167 8.35 2.89 -1.37
C TYR A 167 8.94 2.24 -2.61
N ARG A 168 8.37 1.12 -3.00
CA ARG A 168 8.72 0.43 -4.23
C ARG A 168 7.52 0.35 -5.14
N PHE A 169 7.71 0.74 -6.39
CA PHE A 169 6.66 0.77 -7.40
C PHE A 169 7.26 0.51 -8.79
N GLY A 170 6.44 0.51 -9.81
CA GLY A 170 6.75 0.05 -11.15
C GLY A 170 6.08 -1.29 -11.44
N GLY A 171 5.89 -1.59 -12.70
CA GLY A 171 5.27 -2.80 -13.19
C GLY A 171 3.82 -2.63 -13.60
N TRP A 172 3.20 -3.73 -13.87
CA TRP A 172 1.87 -3.83 -14.47
C TRP A 172 0.75 -3.15 -13.64
N ASN A 173 0.80 -3.21 -12.30
CA ASN A 173 -0.24 -2.64 -11.43
C ASN A 173 -0.03 -1.15 -11.12
N SER A 174 1.14 -0.58 -11.44
CA SER A 174 1.47 0.81 -11.18
C SER A 174 1.90 1.55 -12.45
N LEU A 175 3.18 1.58 -12.77
CA LEU A 175 3.72 2.21 -13.96
C LEU A 175 4.13 1.14 -14.98
N ARG A 176 3.34 0.98 -16.04
CA ARG A 176 3.65 0.07 -17.14
C ARG A 176 4.90 0.54 -17.87
N GLY A 177 5.71 -0.41 -18.35
CA GLY A 177 7.01 -0.15 -18.99
C GLY A 177 8.19 -0.20 -18.04
N PHE A 178 7.96 -0.26 -16.73
CA PHE A 178 8.97 -0.53 -15.72
C PHE A 178 8.83 -1.94 -15.17
N ASN A 179 9.93 -2.51 -14.68
CA ASN A 179 9.89 -3.79 -14.00
C ASN A 179 9.19 -3.68 -12.65
N GLU A 180 8.60 -4.78 -12.18
CA GLU A 180 7.92 -4.83 -10.88
C GLU A 180 8.88 -4.39 -9.76
N ASN A 181 8.44 -3.39 -8.95
CA ASN A 181 9.17 -2.86 -7.81
C ASN A 181 10.58 -2.33 -8.14
N SER A 182 10.83 -1.91 -9.40
CA SER A 182 12.15 -1.44 -9.84
C SER A 182 12.45 0.00 -9.48
N LEU A 183 11.42 0.80 -9.21
CA LEU A 183 11.56 2.19 -8.79
C LEU A 183 11.43 2.29 -7.27
N SER A 184 12.17 3.21 -6.67
CA SER A 184 12.09 3.49 -5.23
C SER A 184 12.14 4.99 -4.98
N ALA A 185 11.28 5.47 -4.08
CA ALA A 185 11.21 6.87 -3.68
C ALA A 185 10.59 7.01 -2.27
N ASP A 186 10.89 8.11 -1.60
CA ASP A 186 10.22 8.57 -0.38
C ASP A 186 8.92 9.32 -0.70
N PHE A 187 8.81 9.89 -1.90
CA PHE A 187 7.63 10.52 -2.44
C PHE A 187 7.41 10.10 -3.89
N TYR A 188 6.20 9.66 -4.20
CA TYR A 188 5.75 9.43 -5.57
C TYR A 188 4.28 9.77 -5.76
N TYR A 189 3.95 10.12 -6.98
CA TYR A 189 2.57 10.12 -7.46
C TYR A 189 2.56 9.73 -8.93
N TYR A 190 1.51 9.08 -9.36
CA TYR A 190 1.25 8.81 -10.77
C TYR A 190 -0.25 8.76 -11.06
N GLY A 191 -0.59 8.97 -12.31
CA GLY A 191 -1.94 8.82 -12.82
C GLY A 191 -1.95 8.01 -14.10
N SER A 192 -3.06 7.34 -14.38
CA SER A 192 -3.31 6.67 -15.65
C SER A 192 -4.71 6.97 -16.15
N LEU A 193 -4.82 7.07 -17.47
CA LEU A 193 -6.06 7.24 -18.19
C LEU A 193 -6.13 6.12 -19.23
N GLU A 194 -7.17 5.27 -19.16
CA GLU A 194 -7.33 4.15 -20.06
C GLU A 194 -8.70 4.20 -20.70
N TYR A 195 -8.75 4.16 -22.02
CA TYR A 195 -9.97 3.87 -22.74
C TYR A 195 -10.15 2.35 -22.87
N ARG A 196 -11.34 1.89 -22.52
CA ARG A 196 -11.70 0.46 -22.56
C ARG A 196 -12.93 0.28 -23.42
N TYR A 197 -12.88 -0.69 -24.34
CA TYR A 197 -13.99 -1.08 -25.20
C TYR A 197 -14.36 -2.53 -24.91
N LEU A 198 -15.64 -2.76 -24.57
CA LEU A 198 -16.18 -4.10 -24.32
C LEU A 198 -16.55 -4.73 -25.65
N ILE A 199 -15.84 -5.78 -26.03
CA ILE A 199 -16.15 -6.61 -27.20
C ILE A 199 -17.14 -7.68 -26.74
N GLY A 200 -18.37 -7.61 -27.25
CA GLY A 200 -19.47 -8.54 -26.95
C GLY A 200 -19.38 -9.83 -27.74
#